data_e2ed565ca9816aac74c70ef985913019
#
_entry.id   e2ed565ca9816aac74c70ef985913019
#
_cell.length_a   1.000
_cell.length_b   1.000
_cell.length_c   1.000
_cell.angle_alpha   90.00
_cell.angle_beta   90.00
_cell.angle_gamma   90.00
#
_symmetry.space_group_name_H-M   'P 1'
#
loop_
_entity.id
_entity.type
_entity.pdbx_description
1 polymer ?
#
loop_
_entity_poly.entity_id
_entity_poly.type
_entity_poly.pdbx_seq_one_letter_code
_entity_poly.pdbx_strand_id
1 'polypeptide(L)'
;MTSVLRCSRTLLLAVSGLLAVPSPLAAQQAPAGPAPAATAQPAPSGQPQTPPPWAQGRPDTDGAAKLAPVVPPPIAAAADRLPVTQLKTPKNFNIEVYASGMANARSLRISDKGTVFVSTRLLDKVYAVVDKDGKREVKTLVSGLYRPNGIALHNGTLYIAELNKISKIDNVESQLDSPPKPTLIYDDLPSDEPHGWKFLTVGPDNKLYFNVGAPCNICMPSPAHAQIRRINLDGSGAEVVARGIRQIVGMDWHPVLKQLYFTENQRDWLSEDLPQELSEDLPQDKLNRVTRPGQDNFGFPYCHQGNLPDQQFGWGHNCNEFTQPIALLGPHSAPLGMRFYTGNMFPREYHNAIFIARHGSWNKTVKVGGDIVVAKLNPDGTVKSVEPFMTGFLVNNNYIGRPVDIELMKDGSILISDDWNGAVYRVTYGAPRVSMRR
;
A
#
# COMPACT_ATOMS: atom_id res chain seq x y z
N MET A 1 30.57 -7.47 -65.03
CA MET A 1 31.18 -8.79 -64.90
C MET A 1 30.41 -9.48 -63.75
N THR A 2 29.34 -10.16 -64.16
CA THR A 2 29.12 -11.61 -64.28
C THR A 2 29.55 -12.38 -63.00
N SER A 3 28.70 -13.05 -62.26
CA SER A 3 28.00 -14.26 -62.68
C SER A 3 26.92 -14.67 -61.68
N VAL A 4 25.79 -15.11 -62.22
CA VAL A 4 24.65 -15.76 -61.66
C VAL A 4 24.92 -17.26 -61.48
N LEU A 5 24.48 -17.90 -60.43
CA LEU A 5 24.24 -19.34 -60.42
C LEU A 5 22.92 -19.67 -59.71
N ARG A 6 21.94 -20.14 -60.45
CA ARG A 6 20.75 -20.88 -60.12
C ARG A 6 21.11 -22.33 -59.82
N CYS A 7 20.46 -22.97 -58.86
CA CYS A 7 20.28 -24.42 -58.88
C CYS A 7 18.92 -24.86 -58.36
N SER A 8 18.37 -25.81 -59.03
CA SER A 8 17.02 -26.25 -59.30
C SER A 8 16.35 -27.06 -58.18
N ARG A 9 15.02 -27.07 -58.23
CA ARG A 9 14.05 -27.92 -57.54
C ARG A 9 14.23 -29.41 -57.91
N THR A 10 13.98 -30.28 -56.90
CA THR A 10 13.55 -31.65 -57.16
C THR A 10 12.31 -31.97 -56.32
N LEU A 11 11.26 -32.32 -57.04
CA LEU A 11 9.93 -32.70 -56.54
C LEU A 11 9.95 -34.25 -56.41
N LEU A 12 9.58 -34.79 -55.25
CA LEU A 12 9.26 -36.20 -55.07
C LEU A 12 7.83 -36.35 -54.62
N LEU A 13 7.02 -36.92 -55.51
CA LEU A 13 5.70 -37.44 -55.28
C LEU A 13 5.82 -38.81 -54.56
N ALA A 14 5.10 -39.00 -53.46
CA ALA A 14 4.85 -40.33 -52.93
C ALA A 14 3.34 -40.51 -52.77
N VAL A 15 2.88 -41.61 -53.32
CA VAL A 15 1.52 -42.05 -53.57
C VAL A 15 0.90 -42.57 -52.27
N SER A 16 -0.37 -42.20 -52.05
CA SER A 16 -1.23 -42.56 -50.94
C SER A 16 -1.77 -44.00 -51.10
N GLY A 17 -1.63 -44.80 -50.06
CA GLY A 17 -2.39 -46.04 -49.87
C GLY A 17 -3.42 -45.85 -48.75
N LEU A 18 -4.71 -45.81 -49.07
CA LEU A 18 -5.81 -45.92 -48.11
C LEU A 18 -5.96 -47.36 -47.60
N LEU A 19 -5.80 -47.57 -46.32
CA LEU A 19 -6.28 -48.77 -45.64
C LEU A 19 -7.40 -48.33 -44.66
N ALA A 20 -8.63 -48.75 -44.94
CA ALA A 20 -9.79 -48.59 -44.08
C ALA A 20 -9.73 -49.53 -42.89
N VAL A 21 -9.80 -48.98 -41.68
CA VAL A 21 -9.95 -49.73 -40.41
C VAL A 21 -11.37 -49.54 -39.88
N PRO A 22 -12.12 -50.58 -39.52
CA PRO A 22 -13.48 -50.45 -39.03
C PRO A 22 -13.50 -49.88 -37.60
N SER A 23 -14.46 -48.96 -37.37
CA SER A 23 -14.72 -48.40 -36.04
C SER A 23 -15.32 -49.42 -35.08
N PRO A 24 -14.89 -49.48 -33.82
CA PRO A 24 -15.60 -50.22 -32.80
C PRO A 24 -16.81 -49.45 -32.27
N LEU A 25 -17.88 -50.20 -32.01
CA LEU A 25 -19.16 -49.75 -31.42
C LEU A 25 -18.91 -48.95 -30.13
N ALA A 26 -19.65 -47.87 -30.00
CA ALA A 26 -19.72 -47.09 -28.76
C ALA A 26 -20.43 -47.92 -27.67
N ALA A 27 -19.69 -48.24 -26.61
CA ALA A 27 -20.26 -48.73 -25.37
C ALA A 27 -20.77 -47.53 -24.57
N GLN A 28 -22.04 -47.49 -24.26
CA GLN A 28 -22.67 -46.53 -23.36
C GLN A 28 -22.05 -46.72 -21.95
N GLN A 29 -21.31 -45.74 -21.45
CA GLN A 29 -20.92 -45.67 -20.08
C GLN A 29 -22.07 -45.22 -19.17
N ALA A 30 -22.32 -45.98 -18.12
CA ALA A 30 -23.26 -45.65 -17.06
C ALA A 30 -22.75 -44.38 -16.30
N PRO A 31 -23.65 -43.58 -15.68
CA PRO A 31 -23.26 -42.38 -14.96
C PRO A 31 -22.36 -42.73 -13.76
N ALA A 32 -21.21 -42.11 -13.70
CA ALA A 32 -20.28 -42.22 -12.59
C ALA A 32 -20.91 -41.69 -11.30
N GLY A 33 -20.92 -42.52 -10.25
CA GLY A 33 -21.29 -42.08 -8.91
C GLY A 33 -20.34 -41.03 -8.35
N PRO A 34 -20.73 -40.33 -7.28
CA PRO A 34 -19.91 -39.25 -6.71
C PRO A 34 -18.53 -39.79 -6.26
N ALA A 35 -17.49 -39.09 -6.69
CA ALA A 35 -16.12 -39.40 -6.31
C ALA A 35 -15.97 -39.35 -4.77
N PRO A 36 -15.24 -40.27 -4.14
CA PRO A 36 -14.96 -40.19 -2.72
C PRO A 36 -14.18 -38.94 -2.42
N ALA A 37 -14.58 -38.24 -1.33
CA ALA A 37 -13.88 -37.08 -0.82
C ALA A 37 -12.37 -37.41 -0.63
N ALA A 38 -11.52 -36.65 -1.29
CA ALA A 38 -10.09 -36.76 -1.11
C ALA A 38 -9.77 -36.49 0.37
N THR A 39 -9.39 -37.52 1.07
CA THR A 39 -8.77 -37.40 2.41
C THR A 39 -7.47 -36.61 2.22
N ALA A 40 -7.41 -35.41 2.77
CA ALA A 40 -6.18 -34.65 2.84
C ALA A 40 -5.11 -35.50 3.55
N GLN A 41 -4.07 -35.86 2.83
CA GLN A 41 -2.91 -36.50 3.44
C GLN A 41 -2.29 -35.48 4.43
N PRO A 42 -1.97 -35.89 5.67
CA PRO A 42 -1.19 -35.03 6.56
C PRO A 42 0.15 -34.74 5.90
N ALA A 43 0.54 -33.46 5.89
CA ALA A 43 1.83 -33.02 5.39
C ALA A 43 2.95 -33.80 6.11
N PRO A 44 4.03 -34.17 5.41
CA PRO A 44 5.14 -34.92 6.03
C PRO A 44 5.74 -34.07 7.15
N SER A 45 5.62 -34.59 8.37
CA SER A 45 6.28 -34.05 9.55
C SER A 45 7.78 -34.29 9.44
N GLY A 46 8.61 -33.23 9.34
CA GLY A 46 10.01 -33.43 9.59
C GLY A 46 11.07 -32.64 8.80
N GLN A 47 10.74 -31.54 8.09
CA GLN A 47 11.79 -30.59 7.75
C GLN A 47 11.60 -29.31 8.58
N PRO A 48 12.67 -28.72 9.17
CA PRO A 48 12.57 -27.41 9.79
C PRO A 48 12.17 -26.43 8.69
N GLN A 49 10.91 -25.98 8.73
CA GLN A 49 10.43 -24.97 7.81
C GLN A 49 11.22 -23.70 8.12
N THR A 50 11.91 -23.15 7.12
CA THR A 50 12.54 -21.83 7.24
C THR A 50 11.49 -20.85 7.76
N PRO A 51 11.76 -20.15 8.88
CA PRO A 51 10.79 -19.18 9.42
C PRO A 51 10.38 -18.18 8.34
N PRO A 52 9.11 -17.80 8.29
CA PRO A 52 8.66 -16.81 7.33
C PRO A 52 9.43 -15.49 7.55
N PRO A 53 9.67 -14.70 6.48
CA PRO A 53 10.49 -13.47 6.57
C PRO A 53 10.09 -12.50 7.68
N TRP A 54 8.80 -12.42 8.02
CA TRP A 54 8.30 -11.56 9.10
C TRP A 54 8.65 -12.07 10.51
N ALA A 55 9.02 -13.34 10.66
CA ALA A 55 9.42 -13.92 11.95
C ALA A 55 10.92 -13.75 12.25
N GLN A 56 11.70 -13.17 11.34
CA GLN A 56 13.12 -12.95 11.54
C GLN A 56 13.38 -12.03 12.75
N GLY A 57 14.21 -12.50 13.69
CA GLY A 57 14.54 -11.78 14.93
C GLY A 57 13.44 -11.81 16.00
N ARG A 58 12.42 -12.66 15.83
CA ARG A 58 11.34 -12.83 16.80
C ARG A 58 11.87 -13.50 18.08
N PRO A 59 11.60 -12.92 19.27
CA PRO A 59 11.93 -13.57 20.54
C PRO A 59 11.40 -15.00 20.64
N ASP A 60 12.20 -15.92 21.18
CA ASP A 60 11.80 -17.31 21.39
C ASP A 60 10.97 -17.45 22.69
N THR A 61 9.75 -16.96 22.63
CA THR A 61 8.77 -17.02 23.72
C THR A 61 7.42 -17.49 23.23
N ASP A 62 6.66 -18.17 24.08
CA ASP A 62 5.28 -18.59 23.78
C ASP A 62 4.37 -17.40 23.42
N GLY A 63 4.62 -16.23 23.98
CA GLY A 63 3.91 -15.00 23.69
C GLY A 63 4.16 -14.52 22.26
N ALA A 64 5.44 -14.37 21.90
CA ALA A 64 5.85 -13.93 20.57
C ALA A 64 5.46 -14.94 19.48
N ALA A 65 5.49 -16.23 19.79
CA ALA A 65 5.08 -17.29 18.86
C ALA A 65 3.61 -17.20 18.41
N LYS A 66 2.75 -16.57 19.23
CA LYS A 66 1.32 -16.36 18.94
C LYS A 66 1.06 -15.12 18.08
N LEU A 67 2.05 -14.28 17.90
CA LEU A 67 1.92 -13.03 17.12
C LEU A 67 2.27 -13.29 15.66
N ALA A 68 1.36 -12.90 14.75
CA ALA A 68 1.51 -13.05 13.31
C ALA A 68 0.84 -11.89 12.57
N PRO A 69 1.29 -11.58 11.33
CA PRO A 69 0.65 -10.56 10.51
C PRO A 69 -0.84 -10.82 10.31
N VAL A 70 -1.64 -9.78 10.50
CA VAL A 70 -3.08 -9.85 10.36
C VAL A 70 -3.47 -9.52 8.92
N VAL A 71 -4.12 -10.46 8.25
CA VAL A 71 -4.60 -10.30 6.87
C VAL A 71 -6.01 -9.70 6.89
N PRO A 72 -6.25 -8.60 6.16
CA PRO A 72 -7.61 -8.06 6.01
C PRO A 72 -8.57 -9.08 5.39
N PRO A 73 -9.86 -9.05 5.75
CA PRO A 73 -10.85 -9.93 5.14
C PRO A 73 -10.90 -9.77 3.61
N PRO A 74 -11.09 -10.86 2.85
CA PRO A 74 -11.17 -10.81 1.39
C PRO A 74 -12.49 -10.23 0.86
N ILE A 75 -13.48 -10.06 1.75
CA ILE A 75 -14.82 -9.54 1.46
C ILE A 75 -15.05 -8.31 2.31
N ALA A 76 -15.59 -7.26 1.70
CA ALA A 76 -15.95 -6.04 2.41
C ALA A 76 -17.06 -6.30 3.44
N ALA A 77 -17.00 -5.59 4.55
CA ALA A 77 -18.07 -5.61 5.54
C ALA A 77 -19.37 -5.00 4.97
N ALA A 78 -20.51 -5.52 5.39
CA ALA A 78 -21.80 -4.91 5.07
C ALA A 78 -21.89 -3.50 5.67
N ALA A 79 -22.56 -2.58 4.95
CA ALA A 79 -22.57 -1.15 5.33
C ALA A 79 -23.14 -0.89 6.73
N ASP A 80 -24.09 -1.71 7.19
CA ASP A 80 -24.70 -1.65 8.51
C ASP A 80 -23.79 -2.17 9.65
N ARG A 81 -22.67 -2.83 9.31
CA ARG A 81 -21.68 -3.35 10.26
C ARG A 81 -20.44 -2.48 10.38
N LEU A 82 -20.38 -1.36 9.65
CA LEU A 82 -19.24 -0.45 9.71
C LEU A 82 -19.17 0.26 11.07
N PRO A 83 -17.97 0.42 11.66
CA PRO A 83 -17.82 0.84 13.06
C PRO A 83 -18.00 2.36 13.30
N VAL A 84 -18.79 3.07 12.48
CA VAL A 84 -18.91 4.54 12.53
C VAL A 84 -19.26 5.07 13.92
N THR A 85 -20.14 4.36 14.65
CA THR A 85 -20.56 4.77 15.99
C THR A 85 -19.49 4.61 17.08
N GLN A 86 -18.48 3.78 16.83
CA GLN A 86 -17.33 3.58 17.72
C GLN A 86 -16.21 4.61 17.46
N LEU A 87 -16.19 5.19 16.24
CA LEU A 87 -15.16 6.14 15.86
C LEU A 87 -15.36 7.47 16.57
N LYS A 88 -14.27 8.05 17.05
CA LYS A 88 -14.25 9.30 17.81
C LYS A 88 -13.28 10.30 17.21
N THR A 89 -13.69 11.54 17.12
CA THR A 89 -12.91 12.69 16.67
C THR A 89 -13.02 13.83 17.69
N PRO A 90 -12.21 14.88 17.59
CA PRO A 90 -12.41 16.11 18.36
C PRO A 90 -13.82 16.70 18.17
N LYS A 91 -14.22 17.56 19.09
CA LYS A 91 -15.54 18.21 19.04
C LYS A 91 -15.79 18.91 17.72
N ASN A 92 -17.02 18.85 17.23
CA ASN A 92 -17.53 19.45 15.99
C ASN A 92 -17.02 18.79 14.71
N PHE A 93 -16.25 17.70 14.77
CA PHE A 93 -16.01 16.86 13.62
C PHE A 93 -17.08 15.79 13.50
N ASN A 94 -17.48 15.46 12.28
CA ASN A 94 -18.48 14.45 11.99
C ASN A 94 -17.87 13.40 11.06
N ILE A 95 -18.26 12.13 11.27
CA ILE A 95 -17.81 10.99 10.48
C ILE A 95 -19.02 10.38 9.78
N GLU A 96 -18.93 10.14 8.50
CA GLU A 96 -19.91 9.39 7.72
C GLU A 96 -19.24 8.31 6.85
N VAL A 97 -19.99 7.27 6.49
CA VAL A 97 -19.57 6.34 5.44
C VAL A 97 -19.67 7.08 4.10
N TYR A 98 -18.53 7.27 3.44
CA TYR A 98 -18.51 7.82 2.09
C TYR A 98 -18.89 6.76 1.05
N ALA A 99 -18.25 5.58 1.10
CA ALA A 99 -18.56 4.44 0.26
C ALA A 99 -18.11 3.14 0.95
N SER A 100 -18.70 2.01 0.58
CA SER A 100 -18.37 0.68 1.12
C SER A 100 -18.48 -0.38 0.01
N GLY A 101 -18.11 -1.62 0.32
CA GLY A 101 -18.14 -2.70 -0.67
C GLY A 101 -16.84 -2.84 -1.48
N MET A 102 -15.79 -2.13 -1.08
CA MET A 102 -14.47 -2.14 -1.74
C MET A 102 -13.47 -2.95 -0.92
N ALA A 103 -13.58 -4.26 -0.93
CA ALA A 103 -12.67 -5.12 -0.18
C ALA A 103 -11.21 -4.71 -0.40
N ASN A 104 -10.44 -4.64 0.70
CA ASN A 104 -9.03 -4.24 0.69
C ASN A 104 -8.79 -2.81 0.14
N ALA A 105 -9.64 -1.83 0.48
CA ALA A 105 -9.50 -0.42 0.08
C ALA A 105 -8.19 0.18 0.60
N ARG A 106 -7.33 0.68 -0.31
CA ARG A 106 -5.99 1.16 0.00
C ARG A 106 -5.80 2.63 -0.37
N SER A 107 -4.93 2.95 -1.34
CA SER A 107 -4.67 4.33 -1.72
C SER A 107 -5.87 5.00 -2.36
N LEU A 108 -6.05 6.28 -2.06
CA LEU A 108 -7.15 7.13 -2.53
C LEU A 108 -6.63 8.22 -3.45
N ARG A 109 -7.33 8.51 -4.55
CA ARG A 109 -7.13 9.73 -5.36
C ARG A 109 -8.46 10.27 -5.82
N ILE A 110 -8.59 11.59 -5.83
CA ILE A 110 -9.83 12.29 -6.22
C ILE A 110 -9.59 13.06 -7.50
N SER A 111 -10.44 12.88 -8.48
CA SER A 111 -10.39 13.60 -9.72
C SER A 111 -11.00 15.00 -9.63
N ASP A 112 -10.79 15.78 -10.68
CA ASP A 112 -11.42 17.10 -10.80
C ASP A 112 -12.95 17.06 -10.86
N LYS A 113 -13.52 15.95 -11.32
CA LYS A 113 -14.98 15.74 -11.35
C LYS A 113 -15.53 15.15 -10.05
N GLY A 114 -14.67 14.79 -9.09
CA GLY A 114 -15.07 14.26 -7.79
C GLY A 114 -15.14 12.72 -7.75
N THR A 115 -14.77 12.02 -8.81
CA THR A 115 -14.61 10.55 -8.77
C THR A 115 -13.47 10.17 -7.84
N VAL A 116 -13.72 9.24 -6.93
CA VAL A 116 -12.71 8.73 -6.00
C VAL A 116 -12.20 7.38 -6.51
N PHE A 117 -10.93 7.33 -6.89
CA PHE A 117 -10.24 6.09 -7.23
C PHE A 117 -9.69 5.44 -5.98
N VAL A 118 -9.89 4.12 -5.84
CA VAL A 118 -9.50 3.35 -4.66
C VAL A 118 -8.74 2.10 -5.12
N SER A 119 -7.47 2.02 -4.76
CA SER A 119 -6.64 0.85 -5.08
C SER A 119 -6.85 -0.31 -4.10
N THR A 120 -6.25 -1.44 -4.40
CA THR A 120 -6.17 -2.60 -3.50
C THR A 120 -4.71 -3.08 -3.41
N ARG A 121 -4.39 -3.91 -2.41
CA ARG A 121 -3.07 -4.52 -2.27
C ARG A 121 -3.09 -6.04 -2.45
N LEU A 122 -4.08 -6.69 -1.86
CA LEU A 122 -4.21 -8.15 -1.87
C LEU A 122 -5.15 -8.63 -3.00
N LEU A 123 -5.96 -7.73 -3.51
CA LEU A 123 -6.80 -7.98 -4.68
C LEU A 123 -6.13 -7.41 -5.94
N ASP A 124 -6.69 -7.74 -7.08
CA ASP A 124 -6.16 -7.47 -8.41
C ASP A 124 -6.78 -6.25 -9.10
N LYS A 125 -7.39 -5.32 -8.34
CA LYS A 125 -8.26 -4.30 -8.94
C LYS A 125 -8.12 -2.90 -8.36
N VAL A 126 -8.58 -1.94 -9.13
CA VAL A 126 -8.83 -0.56 -8.73
C VAL A 126 -10.32 -0.29 -8.89
N TYR A 127 -10.91 0.36 -7.88
CA TYR A 127 -12.30 0.82 -7.89
C TYR A 127 -12.39 2.30 -8.26
N ALA A 128 -13.56 2.69 -8.76
CA ALA A 128 -13.97 4.08 -8.90
C ALA A 128 -15.30 4.29 -8.16
N VAL A 129 -15.37 5.32 -7.31
CA VAL A 129 -16.59 5.75 -6.64
C VAL A 129 -17.07 7.01 -7.35
N VAL A 130 -18.23 6.89 -8.02
CA VAL A 130 -18.83 7.97 -8.80
C VAL A 130 -20.02 8.53 -8.05
N ASP A 131 -20.09 9.83 -7.87
CA ASP A 131 -21.28 10.49 -7.31
C ASP A 131 -22.21 10.88 -8.45
N LYS A 132 -23.45 10.34 -8.40
CA LYS A 132 -24.55 10.68 -9.30
C LYS A 132 -25.69 11.23 -8.45
N ASP A 133 -25.86 12.55 -8.44
CA ASP A 133 -26.92 13.26 -7.72
C ASP A 133 -27.01 12.91 -6.22
N GLY A 134 -25.83 12.80 -5.57
CA GLY A 134 -25.71 12.46 -4.14
C GLY A 134 -25.80 10.96 -3.84
N LYS A 135 -25.96 10.11 -4.85
CA LYS A 135 -25.88 8.65 -4.74
C LYS A 135 -24.52 8.17 -5.25
N ARG A 136 -23.72 7.58 -4.36
CA ARG A 136 -22.40 7.06 -4.72
C ARG A 136 -22.50 5.63 -5.21
N GLU A 137 -21.99 5.42 -6.43
CA GLU A 137 -21.89 4.12 -7.07
C GLU A 137 -20.44 3.65 -7.05
N VAL A 138 -20.20 2.42 -6.58
CA VAL A 138 -18.88 1.79 -6.61
C VAL A 138 -18.78 0.91 -7.84
N LYS A 139 -17.78 1.16 -8.68
CA LYS A 139 -17.46 0.37 -9.89
C LYS A 139 -16.09 -0.27 -9.75
N THR A 140 -15.90 -1.46 -10.27
CA THR A 140 -14.57 -1.99 -10.57
C THR A 140 -14.09 -1.31 -11.85
N LEU A 141 -13.09 -0.41 -11.71
CA LEU A 141 -12.54 0.29 -12.87
C LEU A 141 -11.67 -0.66 -13.71
N VAL A 142 -10.75 -1.37 -13.10
CA VAL A 142 -9.84 -2.30 -13.75
C VAL A 142 -9.53 -3.46 -12.82
N SER A 143 -9.31 -4.65 -13.41
CA SER A 143 -8.92 -5.88 -12.71
C SER A 143 -7.82 -6.63 -13.47
N GLY A 144 -7.32 -7.74 -12.90
CA GLY A 144 -6.21 -8.50 -13.47
C GLY A 144 -4.84 -7.87 -13.23
N LEU A 145 -4.72 -6.99 -12.23
CA LEU A 145 -3.49 -6.31 -11.84
C LEU A 145 -2.73 -7.11 -10.77
N TYR A 146 -1.41 -6.96 -10.72
CA TYR A 146 -0.61 -7.63 -9.72
C TYR A 146 -0.32 -6.72 -8.52
N ARG A 147 -1.13 -6.86 -7.45
CA ARG A 147 -1.03 -6.10 -6.18
C ARG A 147 -0.95 -4.58 -6.37
N PRO A 148 -1.97 -3.94 -6.97
CA PRO A 148 -1.94 -2.52 -7.37
C PRO A 148 -2.17 -1.58 -6.19
N ASN A 149 -1.20 -1.44 -5.27
CA ASN A 149 -1.37 -0.63 -4.06
C ASN A 149 -1.32 0.88 -4.32
N GLY A 150 -0.34 1.35 -5.09
CA GLY A 150 -0.15 2.79 -5.31
C GLY A 150 -0.89 3.29 -6.53
N ILE A 151 -1.64 4.36 -6.38
CA ILE A 151 -2.24 5.10 -7.49
C ILE A 151 -1.91 6.59 -7.40
N ALA A 152 -1.74 7.24 -8.54
CA ALA A 152 -1.61 8.69 -8.64
C ALA A 152 -2.49 9.21 -9.77
N LEU A 153 -3.02 10.41 -9.63
CA LEU A 153 -3.82 11.07 -10.65
C LEU A 153 -3.19 12.41 -11.01
N HIS A 154 -2.97 12.64 -12.30
CA HIS A 154 -2.42 13.89 -12.78
C HIS A 154 -2.97 14.22 -14.16
N ASN A 155 -3.55 15.42 -14.30
CA ASN A 155 -4.12 15.92 -15.56
C ASN A 155 -5.03 14.91 -16.27
N GLY A 156 -5.92 14.22 -15.50
CA GLY A 156 -6.86 13.25 -16.03
C GLY A 156 -6.27 11.87 -16.34
N THR A 157 -4.96 11.65 -16.14
CA THR A 157 -4.29 10.37 -16.28
C THR A 157 -4.17 9.70 -14.91
N LEU A 158 -4.68 8.46 -14.80
CA LEU A 158 -4.52 7.61 -13.63
C LEU A 158 -3.30 6.71 -13.82
N TYR A 159 -2.31 6.85 -12.95
CA TYR A 159 -1.14 5.99 -12.86
C TYR A 159 -1.38 4.92 -11.80
N ILE A 160 -0.97 3.68 -12.09
CA ILE A 160 -1.18 2.51 -11.23
C ILE A 160 0.16 1.81 -11.04
N ALA A 161 0.63 1.75 -9.79
CA ALA A 161 1.82 0.99 -9.43
C ALA A 161 1.42 -0.40 -8.93
N GLU A 162 1.76 -1.38 -9.72
CA GLU A 162 1.72 -2.79 -9.37
C GLU A 162 3.01 -3.19 -8.61
N LEU A 163 3.13 -4.44 -8.20
CA LEU A 163 4.32 -4.90 -7.48
C LEU A 163 5.61 -4.65 -8.27
N ASN A 164 5.60 -4.93 -9.57
CA ASN A 164 6.77 -4.97 -10.43
C ASN A 164 6.72 -4.04 -11.65
N LYS A 165 5.70 -3.18 -11.75
CA LYS A 165 5.57 -2.24 -12.87
C LYS A 165 4.67 -1.06 -12.53
N ILE A 166 4.76 -0.01 -13.35
CA ILE A 166 3.85 1.13 -13.32
C ILE A 166 3.19 1.25 -14.70
N SER A 167 1.88 1.38 -14.69
CA SER A 167 1.05 1.55 -15.89
C SER A 167 0.18 2.78 -15.76
N LYS A 168 -0.46 3.24 -16.86
CA LYS A 168 -1.36 4.39 -16.85
C LYS A 168 -2.63 4.15 -17.66
N ILE A 169 -3.67 4.91 -17.32
CA ILE A 169 -4.90 5.08 -18.11
C ILE A 169 -5.08 6.58 -18.34
N ASP A 170 -4.93 7.02 -19.58
CA ASP A 170 -5.12 8.41 -19.97
C ASP A 170 -6.63 8.75 -20.03
N ASN A 171 -6.99 9.99 -19.69
CA ASN A 171 -8.39 10.48 -19.71
C ASN A 171 -9.37 9.55 -18.98
N VAL A 172 -8.99 9.03 -17.81
CA VAL A 172 -9.70 8.00 -17.07
C VAL A 172 -11.17 8.34 -16.81
N GLU A 173 -11.47 9.61 -16.55
CA GLU A 173 -12.82 10.12 -16.26
C GLU A 173 -13.82 9.94 -17.42
N SER A 174 -13.35 9.88 -18.64
CA SER A 174 -14.21 9.67 -19.83
C SER A 174 -14.43 8.19 -20.13
N GLN A 175 -13.80 7.29 -19.37
CA GLN A 175 -13.73 5.86 -19.66
C GLN A 175 -14.13 4.99 -18.47
N LEU A 176 -14.85 5.53 -17.48
CA LEU A 176 -15.23 4.83 -16.25
C LEU A 176 -16.11 3.58 -16.47
N ASP A 177 -16.89 3.56 -17.56
CA ASP A 177 -17.78 2.45 -17.88
C ASP A 177 -17.13 1.38 -18.77
N SER A 178 -16.07 1.74 -19.49
CA SER A 178 -15.33 0.83 -20.38
C SER A 178 -13.86 1.27 -20.47
N PRO A 179 -13.10 1.15 -19.38
CA PRO A 179 -11.70 1.57 -19.37
C PRO A 179 -10.84 0.68 -20.27
N PRO A 180 -9.83 1.25 -20.94
CA PRO A 180 -8.86 0.46 -21.68
C PRO A 180 -7.97 -0.31 -20.71
N LYS A 181 -7.27 -1.32 -21.23
CA LYS A 181 -6.19 -1.97 -20.50
C LYS A 181 -5.10 -0.92 -20.17
N PRO A 182 -4.59 -0.87 -18.93
CA PRO A 182 -3.53 0.07 -18.58
C PRO A 182 -2.29 -0.08 -19.45
N THR A 183 -1.75 1.03 -19.93
CA THR A 183 -0.52 1.06 -20.74
C THR A 183 0.70 1.05 -19.83
N LEU A 184 1.61 0.10 -20.04
CA LEU A 184 2.87 0.02 -19.32
C LEU A 184 3.74 1.25 -19.61
N ILE A 185 4.34 1.84 -18.57
CA ILE A 185 5.31 2.95 -18.71
C ILE A 185 6.64 2.66 -18.03
N TYR A 186 6.68 1.77 -17.02
CA TYR A 186 7.91 1.46 -16.28
C TYR A 186 7.84 0.06 -15.66
N ASP A 187 8.86 -0.78 -15.84
CA ASP A 187 8.94 -2.16 -15.35
C ASP A 187 10.31 -2.56 -14.75
N ASP A 188 11.23 -1.59 -14.57
CA ASP A 188 12.49 -1.82 -13.84
C ASP A 188 12.24 -1.79 -12.31
N LEU A 189 11.41 -2.72 -11.82
CA LEU A 189 11.05 -2.85 -10.42
C LEU A 189 11.23 -4.30 -9.93
N PRO A 190 11.80 -4.47 -8.71
CA PRO A 190 11.82 -5.79 -8.06
C PRO A 190 10.41 -6.33 -7.84
N SER A 191 10.28 -7.65 -7.89
CA SER A 191 9.03 -8.39 -7.69
C SER A 191 8.91 -9.04 -6.31
N ASP A 192 9.80 -8.72 -5.38
CA ASP A 192 9.77 -9.24 -4.02
C ASP A 192 8.48 -8.82 -3.30
N GLU A 193 7.79 -9.78 -2.69
CA GLU A 193 6.54 -9.52 -1.98
C GLU A 193 6.71 -8.81 -0.63
N PRO A 194 7.70 -9.16 0.22
CA PRO A 194 7.95 -8.39 1.44
C PRO A 194 8.24 -6.93 1.07
N HIS A 195 7.41 -6.00 1.57
CA HIS A 195 7.48 -4.55 1.31
C HIS A 195 7.52 -4.14 -0.18
N GLY A 196 7.12 -5.05 -1.07
CA GLY A 196 7.18 -4.82 -2.53
C GLY A 196 6.12 -3.86 -3.06
N TRP A 197 4.99 -3.72 -2.37
CA TRP A 197 3.91 -2.82 -2.80
C TRP A 197 4.35 -1.36 -2.75
N LYS A 198 4.07 -0.66 -3.84
CA LYS A 198 4.48 0.73 -4.04
C LYS A 198 3.42 1.69 -3.50
N PHE A 199 3.83 2.80 -2.92
CA PHE A 199 3.03 4.02 -2.89
C PHE A 199 3.37 4.83 -4.14
N LEU A 200 2.43 5.59 -4.68
CA LEU A 200 2.63 6.38 -5.89
C LEU A 200 2.02 7.76 -5.74
N THR A 201 2.78 8.78 -6.09
CA THR A 201 2.30 10.15 -6.07
C THR A 201 3.05 11.01 -7.08
N VAL A 202 2.48 12.16 -7.49
CA VAL A 202 3.13 13.12 -8.39
C VAL A 202 3.72 14.26 -7.57
N GLY A 203 4.98 14.56 -7.81
CA GLY A 203 5.67 15.67 -7.16
C GLY A 203 5.40 17.04 -7.79
N PRO A 204 5.79 18.13 -7.10
CA PRO A 204 5.66 19.48 -7.62
C PRO A 204 6.52 19.74 -8.87
N ASP A 205 7.42 18.85 -9.20
CA ASP A 205 8.27 18.82 -10.39
C ASP A 205 7.65 18.04 -11.56
N ASN A 206 6.38 17.62 -11.43
CA ASN A 206 5.66 16.80 -12.41
C ASN A 206 6.35 15.45 -12.70
N LYS A 207 6.98 14.86 -11.70
CA LYS A 207 7.51 13.50 -11.77
C LYS A 207 6.70 12.55 -10.88
N LEU A 208 6.67 11.26 -11.24
CA LEU A 208 6.12 10.20 -10.41
C LEU A 208 7.13 9.77 -9.37
N TYR A 209 6.73 9.77 -8.10
CA TYR A 209 7.52 9.29 -6.97
C TYR A 209 6.94 8.01 -6.41
N PHE A 210 7.80 7.04 -6.12
CA PHE A 210 7.42 5.75 -5.55
C PHE A 210 8.54 5.20 -4.67
N ASN A 211 8.17 4.28 -3.77
CA ASN A 211 9.12 3.55 -2.95
C ASN A 211 9.46 2.20 -3.58
N VAL A 212 10.67 1.71 -3.27
CA VAL A 212 11.04 0.31 -3.40
C VAL A 212 11.51 -0.14 -2.03
N GLY A 213 10.66 -0.88 -1.30
CA GLY A 213 10.94 -1.34 0.06
C GLY A 213 12.03 -2.40 0.13
N ALA A 214 12.48 -2.72 1.34
CA ALA A 214 13.43 -3.81 1.57
C ALA A 214 12.75 -5.18 1.34
N PRO A 215 13.45 -6.18 0.75
CA PRO A 215 12.86 -7.49 0.46
C PRO A 215 12.79 -8.43 1.68
N CYS A 216 12.95 -7.90 2.88
CA CYS A 216 13.13 -8.65 4.13
C CYS A 216 12.63 -7.86 5.33
N ASN A 217 12.52 -8.50 6.49
CA ASN A 217 12.35 -7.78 7.76
C ASN A 217 13.61 -6.96 8.06
N ILE A 218 14.78 -7.61 8.05
CA ILE A 218 16.10 -7.00 8.18
C ILE A 218 17.09 -7.76 7.30
N CYS A 219 17.84 -7.08 6.45
CA CYS A 219 18.92 -7.60 5.62
C CYS A 219 19.70 -6.44 4.99
N MET A 220 20.86 -6.74 4.43
CA MET A 220 21.54 -5.81 3.53
C MET A 220 20.75 -5.77 2.20
N PRO A 221 20.10 -4.65 1.87
CA PRO A 221 19.32 -4.55 0.64
C PRO A 221 20.23 -4.47 -0.59
N SER A 222 19.77 -5.01 -1.73
CA SER A 222 20.44 -4.76 -2.99
C SER A 222 20.33 -3.28 -3.39
N PRO A 223 21.14 -2.80 -4.33
CA PRO A 223 21.07 -1.42 -4.82
C PRO A 223 19.71 -1.01 -5.39
N ALA A 224 18.86 -1.97 -5.72
CA ALA A 224 17.50 -1.73 -6.24
C ALA A 224 16.46 -1.43 -5.15
N HIS A 225 16.74 -1.74 -3.88
CA HIS A 225 15.81 -1.70 -2.77
C HIS A 225 16.08 -0.57 -1.76
N ALA A 226 15.23 -0.47 -0.75
CA ALA A 226 15.35 0.42 0.40
C ALA A 226 15.48 1.91 0.00
N GLN A 227 14.64 2.39 -0.93
CA GLN A 227 14.78 3.73 -1.51
C GLN A 227 13.47 4.33 -1.99
N ILE A 228 13.48 5.64 -2.13
CA ILE A 228 12.50 6.40 -2.92
C ILE A 228 13.12 6.66 -4.29
N ARG A 229 12.36 6.39 -5.34
CA ARG A 229 12.69 6.74 -6.73
C ARG A 229 11.70 7.75 -7.28
N ARG A 230 12.10 8.45 -8.34
CA ARG A 230 11.21 9.23 -9.21
C ARG A 230 11.50 8.95 -10.68
N ILE A 231 10.48 9.10 -11.51
CA ILE A 231 10.54 8.97 -12.98
C ILE A 231 9.74 10.10 -13.61
N ASN A 232 9.98 10.37 -14.88
CA ASN A 232 9.10 11.22 -15.69
C ASN A 232 7.72 10.56 -15.86
N LEU A 233 6.69 11.34 -16.22
CA LEU A 233 5.32 10.84 -16.41
C LEU A 233 5.20 9.83 -17.57
N ASP A 234 6.18 9.76 -18.46
CA ASP A 234 6.30 8.78 -19.54
C ASP A 234 7.07 7.50 -19.13
N GLY A 235 7.59 7.45 -17.91
CA GLY A 235 8.37 6.33 -17.38
C GLY A 235 9.89 6.47 -17.55
N SER A 236 10.38 7.47 -18.29
CA SER A 236 11.81 7.70 -18.50
C SER A 236 12.47 8.39 -17.29
N GLY A 237 13.81 8.49 -17.32
CA GLY A 237 14.57 9.36 -16.41
C GLY A 237 14.53 8.92 -14.96
N ALA A 238 14.66 7.62 -14.66
CA ALA A 238 14.66 7.09 -13.31
C ALA A 238 15.82 7.63 -12.48
N GLU A 239 15.51 8.16 -11.30
CA GLU A 239 16.45 8.73 -10.35
C GLU A 239 16.15 8.26 -8.93
N VAL A 240 17.18 8.09 -8.11
CA VAL A 240 17.03 7.82 -6.67
C VAL A 240 16.97 9.14 -5.92
N VAL A 241 15.92 9.30 -5.11
CA VAL A 241 15.66 10.50 -4.31
C VAL A 241 16.21 10.38 -2.89
N ALA A 242 16.07 9.20 -2.27
CA ALA A 242 16.58 8.91 -0.93
C ALA A 242 16.82 7.41 -0.76
N ARG A 243 17.67 7.03 0.21
CA ARG A 243 18.09 5.66 0.49
C ARG A 243 17.95 5.32 1.97
N GLY A 244 18.22 4.05 2.32
CA GLY A 244 18.23 3.59 3.70
C GLY A 244 16.83 3.58 4.33
N ILE A 245 15.82 3.17 3.58
CA ILE A 245 14.42 3.24 3.96
C ILE A 245 13.81 1.84 3.87
N ARG A 246 13.32 1.29 5.00
CA ARG A 246 12.78 -0.05 5.01
C ARG A 246 11.48 -0.18 4.21
N GLN A 247 10.45 0.59 4.56
CA GLN A 247 9.15 0.55 3.87
C GLN A 247 8.37 1.85 4.05
N ILE A 248 7.78 2.32 2.97
CA ILE A 248 6.91 3.50 2.91
C ILE A 248 5.55 3.09 2.35
N VAL A 249 4.47 3.66 2.89
CA VAL A 249 3.13 3.58 2.31
C VAL A 249 2.44 4.95 2.30
N GLY A 250 3.15 6.03 2.59
CA GLY A 250 2.63 7.39 2.55
C GLY A 250 3.73 8.41 2.29
N MET A 251 3.50 9.28 1.29
CA MET A 251 4.36 10.40 0.93
C MET A 251 3.50 11.59 0.52
N ASP A 252 3.92 12.80 0.93
CA ASP A 252 3.30 14.03 0.48
C ASP A 252 4.28 15.21 0.59
N TRP A 253 4.00 16.32 -0.07
CA TRP A 253 4.84 17.51 -0.07
C TRP A 253 4.32 18.58 0.86
N HIS A 254 5.24 19.17 1.62
CA HIS A 254 4.91 20.35 2.41
C HIS A 254 4.42 21.47 1.48
N PRO A 255 3.21 22.03 1.69
CA PRO A 255 2.59 22.92 0.72
C PRO A 255 3.36 24.21 0.47
N VAL A 256 4.15 24.67 1.47
CA VAL A 256 4.97 25.90 1.39
C VAL A 256 6.43 25.57 1.07
N LEU A 257 7.06 24.68 1.85
CA LEU A 257 8.50 24.37 1.72
C LEU A 257 8.82 23.50 0.51
N LYS A 258 7.82 22.85 -0.11
CA LYS A 258 7.97 21.94 -1.25
C LYS A 258 8.91 20.75 -1.01
N GLN A 259 9.19 20.42 0.25
CA GLN A 259 9.97 19.26 0.65
C GLN A 259 9.08 18.02 0.75
N LEU A 260 9.64 16.87 0.42
CA LEU A 260 8.99 15.59 0.51
C LEU A 260 9.01 15.07 1.95
N TYR A 261 7.85 14.71 2.47
CA TYR A 261 7.68 14.02 3.75
C TYR A 261 7.15 12.62 3.51
N PHE A 262 7.51 11.67 4.38
CA PHE A 262 7.03 10.30 4.28
C PHE A 262 7.00 9.57 5.63
N THR A 263 6.07 8.64 5.75
CA THR A 263 6.01 7.70 6.87
C THR A 263 6.87 6.48 6.61
N GLU A 264 7.50 5.91 7.63
CA GLU A 264 8.33 4.72 7.46
C GLU A 264 8.05 3.68 8.55
N ASN A 265 7.77 2.46 8.12
CA ASN A 265 7.63 1.29 8.98
C ASN A 265 9.01 0.66 9.27
N GLN A 266 9.36 0.55 10.53
CA GLN A 266 10.61 -0.04 10.98
C GLN A 266 10.56 -1.57 11.03
N ARG A 267 11.68 -2.24 11.35
CA ARG A 267 11.73 -3.70 11.48
C ARG A 267 10.76 -4.22 12.54
N ASP A 268 10.30 -5.46 12.38
CA ASP A 268 9.25 -6.01 13.25
C ASP A 268 9.78 -6.48 14.61
N TRP A 269 10.91 -7.16 14.64
CA TRP A 269 11.54 -7.70 15.85
C TRP A 269 12.97 -7.20 15.92
N LEU A 270 13.44 -6.85 17.12
CA LEU A 270 14.77 -6.28 17.25
C LEU A 270 15.85 -7.36 17.33
N SER A 271 15.66 -8.40 18.13
CA SER A 271 16.55 -9.56 18.27
C SER A 271 15.84 -10.74 18.96
N GLU A 272 16.24 -11.96 18.64
CA GLU A 272 15.80 -13.19 19.29
C GLU A 272 16.23 -13.25 20.76
N ASP A 273 17.37 -12.62 21.09
CA ASP A 273 17.98 -12.63 22.42
C ASP A 273 17.40 -11.55 23.36
N LEU A 274 16.54 -10.68 22.87
CA LEU A 274 15.96 -9.61 23.68
C LEU A 274 14.64 -10.04 24.34
N PRO A 275 14.32 -9.49 25.54
CA PRO A 275 12.99 -9.66 26.12
C PRO A 275 11.88 -9.25 25.15
N GLN A 276 10.78 -10.00 25.16
CA GLN A 276 9.65 -9.77 24.26
C GLN A 276 9.12 -8.33 24.39
N GLU A 277 8.98 -7.82 25.61
CA GLU A 277 8.49 -6.47 25.91
C GLU A 277 9.34 -5.41 25.23
N LEU A 278 10.67 -5.57 25.24
CA LEU A 278 11.59 -4.65 24.59
C LEU A 278 11.47 -4.72 23.07
N SER A 279 11.33 -5.94 22.50
CA SER A 279 11.11 -6.14 21.07
C SER A 279 9.74 -5.66 20.60
N GLU A 280 8.74 -5.59 21.50
CA GLU A 280 7.43 -5.00 21.22
C GLU A 280 7.42 -3.46 21.30
N ASP A 281 8.37 -2.84 22.03
CA ASP A 281 8.46 -1.40 22.23
C ASP A 281 9.51 -0.72 21.35
N LEU A 282 10.35 -1.50 20.66
CA LEU A 282 11.40 -1.02 19.77
C LEU A 282 11.46 -1.83 18.47
N PRO A 283 11.85 -1.19 17.36
CA PRO A 283 12.02 0.25 17.17
C PRO A 283 10.69 0.97 16.92
N GLN A 284 10.69 2.28 17.14
CA GLN A 284 9.56 3.12 16.78
C GLN A 284 9.54 3.44 15.29
N ASP A 285 8.36 3.50 14.71
CA ASP A 285 8.13 3.96 13.34
C ASP A 285 8.40 5.47 13.20
N LYS A 286 8.67 5.92 11.99
CA LYS A 286 9.19 7.28 11.74
C LYS A 286 8.28 8.13 10.84
N LEU A 287 8.29 9.44 11.09
CA LEU A 287 7.98 10.48 10.12
C LEU A 287 9.29 11.14 9.69
N ASN A 288 9.55 11.13 8.42
CA ASN A 288 10.79 11.60 7.81
C ASN A 288 10.56 12.78 6.86
N ARG A 289 11.61 13.54 6.57
CA ARG A 289 11.63 14.64 5.60
C ARG A 289 12.89 14.57 4.75
N VAL A 290 12.74 14.58 3.43
CA VAL A 290 13.87 14.69 2.50
C VAL A 290 14.28 16.16 2.42
N THR A 291 15.53 16.44 2.76
CA THR A 291 16.12 17.78 2.72
C THR A 291 17.17 17.94 1.63
N ARG A 292 17.83 16.84 1.25
CA ARG A 292 18.88 16.77 0.23
C ARG A 292 18.58 15.61 -0.75
N PRO A 293 17.68 15.83 -1.74
CA PRO A 293 17.34 14.79 -2.71
C PRO A 293 18.58 14.18 -3.37
N GLY A 294 18.63 12.84 -3.47
CA GLY A 294 19.76 12.08 -3.99
C GLY A 294 20.88 11.80 -2.96
N GLN A 295 20.91 12.50 -1.82
CA GLN A 295 21.95 12.38 -0.81
C GLN A 295 21.45 11.81 0.53
N ASP A 296 20.19 12.06 0.90
CA ASP A 296 19.63 11.61 2.17
C ASP A 296 19.59 10.09 2.28
N ASN A 297 20.10 9.58 3.42
CA ASN A 297 20.10 8.18 3.82
C ASN A 297 19.48 8.05 5.22
N PHE A 298 18.38 7.32 5.36
CA PHE A 298 17.58 7.22 6.59
C PHE A 298 17.97 6.05 7.50
N GLY A 299 19.09 5.37 7.21
CA GLY A 299 19.81 4.49 8.12
C GLY A 299 19.54 3.00 7.98
N PHE A 300 18.47 2.53 7.34
CA PHE A 300 18.25 1.10 7.15
C PHE A 300 19.34 0.47 6.26
N PRO A 301 19.93 -0.70 6.63
CA PRO A 301 19.62 -1.57 7.77
C PRO A 301 20.40 -1.26 9.05
N TYR A 302 21.28 -0.27 9.08
CA TYR A 302 22.26 -0.03 10.13
C TYR A 302 21.67 0.59 11.41
N CYS A 303 20.71 1.51 11.23
CA CYS A 303 20.12 2.27 12.33
C CYS A 303 18.62 2.41 12.19
N HIS A 304 17.92 2.25 13.31
CA HIS A 304 16.47 2.38 13.43
C HIS A 304 16.10 3.61 14.25
N GLN A 305 14.88 4.15 14.06
CA GLN A 305 14.33 5.31 14.77
C GLN A 305 15.29 6.52 14.94
N GLY A 306 16.38 6.55 14.20
CA GLY A 306 17.39 7.63 14.23
C GLY A 306 18.51 7.45 15.22
N ASN A 307 18.36 6.65 16.28
CA ASN A 307 19.35 6.54 17.36
C ASN A 307 19.57 5.11 17.88
N LEU A 308 18.97 4.11 17.27
CA LEU A 308 19.06 2.72 17.71
C LEU A 308 19.85 1.91 16.66
N PRO A 309 21.12 1.55 16.95
CA PRO A 309 21.91 0.69 16.08
C PRO A 309 21.25 -0.70 15.94
N ASP A 310 21.24 -1.25 14.74
CA ASP A 310 20.80 -2.62 14.51
C ASP A 310 21.75 -3.62 15.17
N GLN A 311 21.21 -4.69 15.78
CA GLN A 311 22.01 -5.68 16.50
C GLN A 311 22.95 -6.47 15.57
N GLN A 312 22.57 -6.65 14.31
CA GLN A 312 23.33 -7.42 13.33
C GLN A 312 24.15 -6.52 12.38
N PHE A 313 23.54 -5.42 11.90
CA PHE A 313 24.11 -4.58 10.85
C PHE A 313 24.70 -3.25 11.35
N GLY A 314 24.41 -2.86 12.59
CA GLY A 314 24.82 -1.56 13.14
C GLY A 314 26.30 -1.43 13.52
N TRP A 315 27.06 -2.52 13.48
CA TRP A 315 28.47 -2.53 13.82
C TRP A 315 29.30 -1.60 12.91
N GLY A 316 30.10 -0.73 13.52
CA GLY A 316 30.95 0.23 12.80
C GLY A 316 30.19 1.46 12.29
N HIS A 317 28.91 1.61 12.58
CA HIS A 317 28.11 2.78 12.22
C HIS A 317 27.67 3.58 13.45
N ASN A 318 27.68 4.91 13.29
CA ASN A 318 27.06 5.83 14.23
C ASN A 318 25.74 6.33 13.62
N CYS A 319 24.64 6.23 14.35
CA CYS A 319 23.33 6.64 13.84
C CYS A 319 23.25 8.13 13.43
N ASN A 320 24.14 8.99 13.97
CA ASN A 320 24.24 10.39 13.55
C ASN A 320 24.80 10.59 12.13
N GLU A 321 25.35 9.55 11.49
CA GLU A 321 25.75 9.58 10.07
C GLU A 321 24.56 9.65 9.13
N PHE A 322 23.38 9.25 9.61
CA PHE A 322 22.17 9.14 8.81
C PHE A 322 21.22 10.32 9.01
N THR A 323 20.38 10.56 8.03
CA THR A 323 19.33 11.58 8.10
C THR A 323 18.35 11.21 9.20
N GLN A 324 18.19 12.12 10.17
CA GLN A 324 17.36 11.89 11.34
C GLN A 324 15.86 12.03 11.02
N PRO A 325 14.98 11.22 11.66
CA PRO A 325 13.54 11.42 11.57
C PRO A 325 13.14 12.76 12.20
N ILE A 326 12.05 13.33 11.73
CA ILE A 326 11.51 14.57 12.31
C ILE A 326 10.51 14.31 13.44
N ALA A 327 9.97 13.08 13.52
CA ALA A 327 9.19 12.59 14.66
C ALA A 327 9.17 11.07 14.70
N LEU A 328 8.92 10.51 15.89
CA LEU A 328 8.61 9.11 16.11
C LEU A 328 7.10 8.94 16.24
N LEU A 329 6.56 7.88 15.64
CA LEU A 329 5.12 7.64 15.51
C LEU A 329 4.61 6.48 16.39
N GLY A 330 5.45 6.03 17.33
CA GLY A 330 5.19 4.90 18.20
C GLY A 330 5.72 3.57 17.63
N PRO A 331 5.96 2.58 18.52
CA PRO A 331 6.51 1.29 18.12
C PRO A 331 5.47 0.50 17.33
N HIS A 332 5.88 -0.03 16.17
CA HIS A 332 5.07 -0.94 15.34
C HIS A 332 3.64 -0.44 15.03
N SER A 333 3.44 0.88 15.04
CA SER A 333 2.12 1.48 14.80
C SER A 333 1.67 1.36 13.34
N ALA A 334 2.60 0.98 12.45
CA ALA A 334 2.43 0.86 11.02
C ALA A 334 1.82 2.13 10.39
N PRO A 335 2.50 3.29 10.45
CA PRO A 335 2.04 4.50 9.80
C PRO A 335 2.10 4.30 8.28
N LEU A 336 0.94 4.45 7.64
CA LEU A 336 0.78 4.26 6.21
C LEU A 336 0.57 5.61 5.50
N GLY A 337 -0.61 5.83 4.91
CA GLY A 337 -0.92 7.05 4.20
C GLY A 337 -0.81 8.30 5.06
N MET A 338 -0.36 9.37 4.46
CA MET A 338 -0.28 10.68 5.07
C MET A 338 -0.72 11.77 4.08
N ARG A 339 -1.27 12.87 4.60
CA ARG A 339 -1.69 14.00 3.79
C ARG A 339 -1.51 15.32 4.53
N PHE A 340 -0.88 16.29 3.88
CA PHE A 340 -0.91 17.67 4.34
C PHE A 340 -2.32 18.24 4.18
N TYR A 341 -2.85 18.86 5.22
CA TYR A 341 -4.15 19.49 5.16
C TYR A 341 -4.03 20.92 4.61
N THR A 342 -4.49 21.13 3.39
CA THR A 342 -4.54 22.43 2.73
C THR A 342 -5.96 22.93 2.50
N GLY A 343 -6.96 22.23 3.05
CA GLY A 343 -8.37 22.61 2.95
C GLY A 343 -8.74 23.75 3.89
N ASN A 344 -9.92 24.32 3.67
CA ASN A 344 -10.46 25.45 4.44
C ASN A 344 -11.63 25.07 5.36
N MET A 345 -12.01 23.78 5.43
CA MET A 345 -13.13 23.36 6.25
C MET A 345 -12.75 23.21 7.72
N PHE A 346 -11.57 22.66 8.01
CA PHE A 346 -11.11 22.40 9.38
C PHE A 346 -10.58 23.69 10.04
N PRO A 347 -10.57 23.78 11.37
CA PRO A 347 -9.98 24.91 12.10
C PRO A 347 -8.54 25.22 11.65
N ARG A 348 -8.15 26.50 11.76
CA ARG A 348 -6.84 26.99 11.33
C ARG A 348 -5.65 26.23 11.92
N GLU A 349 -5.81 25.66 13.10
CA GLU A 349 -4.74 24.86 13.75
C GLU A 349 -4.37 23.58 13.00
N TYR A 350 -5.23 23.09 12.09
CA TYR A 350 -4.95 21.95 11.22
C TYR A 350 -4.33 22.36 9.87
N HIS A 351 -4.30 23.64 9.54
CA HIS A 351 -3.78 24.09 8.26
C HIS A 351 -2.27 23.81 8.15
N ASN A 352 -1.85 23.13 7.09
CA ASN A 352 -0.50 22.60 6.86
C ASN A 352 -0.04 21.54 7.89
N ALA A 353 -0.92 21.04 8.75
CA ALA A 353 -0.64 19.86 9.55
C ALA A 353 -0.68 18.59 8.70
N ILE A 354 -0.04 17.52 9.17
CA ILE A 354 0.00 16.22 8.49
C ILE A 354 -0.97 15.27 9.20
N PHE A 355 -1.99 14.80 8.51
CA PHE A 355 -2.81 13.68 8.97
C PHE A 355 -2.14 12.38 8.57
N ILE A 356 -2.01 11.44 9.50
CA ILE A 356 -1.28 10.17 9.32
C ILE A 356 -2.18 9.01 9.76
N ALA A 357 -2.41 8.06 8.88
CA ALA A 357 -3.10 6.82 9.19
C ALA A 357 -2.12 5.81 9.80
N ARG A 358 -2.35 5.41 11.06
CA ARG A 358 -1.61 4.33 11.70
C ARG A 358 -2.46 3.06 11.62
N HIS A 359 -2.05 2.15 10.76
CA HIS A 359 -2.79 0.92 10.45
C HIS A 359 -2.88 -0.05 11.63
N GLY A 360 -1.85 -0.03 12.46
CA GLY A 360 -1.81 -0.78 13.71
C GLY A 360 -0.89 -2.00 13.69
N SER A 361 -0.46 -2.38 14.88
CA SER A 361 0.51 -3.45 15.14
C SER A 361 -0.08 -4.85 14.91
N TRP A 362 0.78 -5.79 14.57
CA TRP A 362 0.50 -7.22 14.61
C TRP A 362 1.45 -7.97 15.57
N ASN A 363 2.64 -7.42 15.79
CA ASN A 363 3.74 -7.98 16.58
C ASN A 363 3.81 -7.39 18.00
N LYS A 364 2.68 -6.99 18.57
CA LYS A 364 2.53 -6.53 19.97
C LYS A 364 1.42 -7.27 20.67
N THR A 365 1.67 -7.66 21.91
CA THR A 365 0.66 -8.24 22.83
C THR A 365 -0.41 -7.21 23.13
N VAL A 366 -0.01 -5.99 23.52
CA VAL A 366 -0.91 -4.83 23.62
C VAL A 366 -0.81 -4.02 22.34
N LYS A 367 -1.86 -4.12 21.52
CA LYS A 367 -1.91 -3.50 20.20
C LYS A 367 -1.91 -1.97 20.27
N VAL A 368 -1.36 -1.33 19.24
CA VAL A 368 -1.29 0.13 19.07
C VAL A 368 -1.70 0.52 17.65
N GLY A 369 -1.99 1.81 17.42
CA GLY A 369 -2.50 2.28 16.13
C GLY A 369 -3.97 1.90 15.94
N GLY A 370 -4.41 1.70 14.70
CA GLY A 370 -5.84 1.66 14.37
C GLY A 370 -6.47 3.04 14.63
N ASP A 371 -5.79 4.09 14.18
CA ASP A 371 -6.20 5.47 14.42
C ASP A 371 -5.62 6.42 13.35
N ILE A 372 -6.06 7.66 13.39
CA ILE A 372 -5.44 8.77 12.68
C ILE A 372 -4.83 9.70 13.72
N VAL A 373 -3.56 10.04 13.52
CA VAL A 373 -2.90 11.10 14.28
C VAL A 373 -2.67 12.33 13.41
N VAL A 374 -2.50 13.49 14.02
CA VAL A 374 -2.15 14.73 13.35
C VAL A 374 -0.81 15.24 13.87
N ALA A 375 0.15 15.44 12.98
CA ALA A 375 1.40 16.10 13.27
C ALA A 375 1.28 17.59 12.93
N LYS A 376 1.29 18.44 13.95
CA LYS A 376 1.32 19.90 13.81
C LYS A 376 2.76 20.37 13.62
N LEU A 377 2.99 21.28 12.71
CA LEU A 377 4.32 21.74 12.33
C LEU A 377 4.60 23.16 12.79
N ASN A 378 5.88 23.44 13.01
CA ASN A 378 6.44 24.77 13.08
C ASN A 378 6.62 25.36 11.66
N PRO A 379 6.79 26.66 11.49
CA PRO A 379 6.98 27.29 10.17
C PRO A 379 8.20 26.75 9.38
N ASP A 380 9.22 26.24 10.05
CA ASP A 380 10.42 25.63 9.44
C ASP A 380 10.19 24.16 9.00
N GLY A 381 8.99 23.63 9.22
CA GLY A 381 8.61 22.26 8.89
C GLY A 381 9.04 21.21 9.91
N THR A 382 9.61 21.61 11.06
CA THR A 382 9.82 20.69 12.18
C THR A 382 8.51 20.37 12.88
N VAL A 383 8.42 19.18 13.51
CA VAL A 383 7.20 18.76 14.20
C VAL A 383 7.10 19.46 15.56
N LYS A 384 5.98 20.12 15.80
CA LYS A 384 5.62 20.74 17.07
C LYS A 384 4.98 19.75 18.04
N SER A 385 4.04 18.93 17.54
CA SER A 385 3.33 17.89 18.30
C SER A 385 2.79 16.83 17.38
N VAL A 386 2.57 15.61 17.91
CA VAL A 386 1.80 14.54 17.28
C VAL A 386 0.65 14.20 18.24
N GLU A 387 -0.59 14.37 17.78
CA GLU A 387 -1.79 14.26 18.62
C GLU A 387 -2.79 13.27 18.00
N PRO A 388 -3.57 12.52 18.82
CA PRO A 388 -4.69 11.72 18.29
C PRO A 388 -5.73 12.63 17.61
N PHE A 389 -6.25 12.18 16.45
CA PHE A 389 -7.32 12.86 15.75
C PHE A 389 -8.58 12.01 15.60
N MET A 390 -8.44 10.78 15.08
CA MET A 390 -9.58 9.86 14.95
C MET A 390 -9.20 8.52 15.56
N THR A 391 -9.96 8.07 16.54
CA THR A 391 -9.71 6.82 17.27
C THR A 391 -10.94 5.91 17.21
N GLY A 392 -10.83 4.68 17.73
CA GLY A 392 -11.95 3.77 17.87
C GLY A 392 -11.93 2.60 16.88
N PHE A 393 -10.94 2.50 15.98
CA PHE A 393 -10.72 1.29 15.18
C PHE A 393 -10.09 0.14 15.99
N LEU A 394 -9.48 0.44 17.13
CA LEU A 394 -8.96 -0.53 18.09
C LEU A 394 -9.82 -0.49 19.36
N VAL A 395 -10.52 -1.58 19.65
CA VAL A 395 -11.41 -1.71 20.82
C VAL A 395 -11.08 -3.02 21.54
N ASN A 396 -10.85 -2.94 22.86
CA ASN A 396 -10.54 -4.11 23.70
C ASN A 396 -9.43 -5.00 23.06
N ASN A 397 -8.35 -4.36 22.61
CA ASN A 397 -7.20 -5.02 21.97
C ASN A 397 -7.52 -5.76 20.64
N ASN A 398 -8.65 -5.45 20.00
CA ASN A 398 -9.06 -6.01 18.71
C ASN A 398 -9.32 -4.91 17.70
N TYR A 399 -8.81 -5.07 16.46
CA TYR A 399 -9.12 -4.14 15.38
C TYR A 399 -10.53 -4.44 14.85
N ILE A 400 -11.36 -3.39 14.82
CA ILE A 400 -12.67 -3.38 14.15
C ILE A 400 -12.65 -2.57 12.85
N GLY A 401 -11.50 -2.02 12.49
CA GLY A 401 -11.15 -1.33 11.27
C GLY A 401 -9.66 -1.02 11.28
N ARG A 402 -9.08 -0.77 10.10
CA ARG A 402 -7.65 -0.44 9.95
C ARG A 402 -7.46 0.63 8.88
N PRO A 403 -7.24 1.89 9.29
CA PRO A 403 -7.11 3.00 8.36
C PRO A 403 -5.81 2.89 7.54
N VAL A 404 -5.88 3.29 6.24
CA VAL A 404 -4.77 3.12 5.32
C VAL A 404 -4.31 4.43 4.69
N ASP A 405 -5.17 5.15 3.97
CA ASP A 405 -4.80 6.37 3.25
C ASP A 405 -5.77 7.50 3.56
N ILE A 406 -5.32 8.71 3.34
CA ILE A 406 -6.05 9.94 3.58
C ILE A 406 -6.00 10.76 2.30
N GLU A 407 -7.16 11.28 1.87
CA GLU A 407 -7.24 12.15 0.70
C GLU A 407 -8.09 13.38 1.00
N LEU A 408 -7.69 14.54 0.47
CA LEU A 408 -8.36 15.81 0.69
C LEU A 408 -9.40 16.06 -0.40
N MET A 409 -10.64 16.31 0.00
CA MET A 409 -11.72 16.71 -0.91
C MET A 409 -11.70 18.21 -1.22
N LYS A 410 -12.26 18.60 -2.36
CA LYS A 410 -12.35 20.03 -2.79
C LYS A 410 -13.08 20.93 -1.78
N ASP A 411 -14.03 20.38 -1.02
CA ASP A 411 -14.74 21.14 0.01
C ASP A 411 -13.98 21.25 1.33
N GLY A 412 -12.78 20.70 1.41
CA GLY A 412 -11.93 20.71 2.59
C GLY A 412 -12.21 19.58 3.58
N SER A 413 -13.15 18.69 3.32
CA SER A 413 -13.28 17.42 4.09
C SER A 413 -12.18 16.44 3.70
N ILE A 414 -11.94 15.43 4.55
CA ILE A 414 -10.98 14.36 4.23
C ILE A 414 -11.70 13.03 4.08
N LEU A 415 -11.16 12.19 3.21
CA LEU A 415 -11.52 10.78 3.06
C LEU A 415 -10.46 9.91 3.72
N ILE A 416 -10.89 8.80 4.34
CA ILE A 416 -10.02 7.83 5.00
C ILE A 416 -10.44 6.45 4.52
N SER A 417 -9.50 5.70 3.91
CA SER A 417 -9.74 4.30 3.52
C SER A 417 -9.48 3.35 4.69
N ASP A 418 -10.22 2.24 4.70
CA ASP A 418 -10.14 1.16 5.68
C ASP A 418 -10.11 -0.17 4.94
N ASP A 419 -8.96 -0.85 4.91
CA ASP A 419 -8.78 -2.11 4.19
C ASP A 419 -9.36 -3.32 4.93
N TRP A 420 -9.62 -3.17 6.24
CA TRP A 420 -10.26 -4.20 7.05
C TRP A 420 -11.73 -4.37 6.71
N ASN A 421 -12.43 -3.25 6.58
CA ASN A 421 -13.87 -3.25 6.28
C ASN A 421 -14.18 -3.06 4.80
N GLY A 422 -13.21 -2.67 3.97
CA GLY A 422 -13.43 -2.34 2.56
C GLY A 422 -14.31 -1.10 2.40
N ALA A 423 -14.04 -0.07 3.18
CA ALA A 423 -14.84 1.15 3.26
C ALA A 423 -13.95 2.41 3.12
N VAL A 424 -14.60 3.50 2.79
CA VAL A 424 -14.06 4.86 2.84
C VAL A 424 -14.97 5.69 3.72
N TYR A 425 -14.40 6.34 4.73
CA TYR A 425 -15.08 7.28 5.61
C TYR A 425 -14.79 8.71 5.17
N ARG A 426 -15.73 9.62 5.41
CA ARG A 426 -15.55 11.05 5.22
C ARG A 426 -15.62 11.75 6.56
N VAL A 427 -14.67 12.66 6.80
CA VAL A 427 -14.65 13.51 7.99
C VAL A 427 -14.88 14.96 7.58
N THR A 428 -15.88 15.58 8.21
CA THR A 428 -16.27 16.99 8.01
C THR A 428 -16.17 17.74 9.34
N TYR A 429 -16.16 19.07 9.27
CA TYR A 429 -16.18 19.95 10.46
C TYR A 429 -17.36 20.94 10.39
N GLY A 430 -17.95 21.24 11.54
CA GLY A 430 -19.09 22.13 11.68
C GLY A 430 -20.41 21.39 11.92
N ALA A 431 -21.51 22.10 11.88
CA ALA A 431 -22.83 21.49 12.04
C ALA A 431 -23.11 20.45 10.98
N PRO A 432 -23.69 19.27 11.31
CA PRO A 432 -24.10 18.28 10.31
C PRO A 432 -24.98 18.97 9.24
N ARG A 433 -24.63 18.82 7.98
CA ARG A 433 -25.53 19.25 6.91
C ARG A 433 -26.75 18.36 6.96
N VAL A 434 -27.85 18.85 7.50
CA VAL A 434 -29.16 18.19 7.40
C VAL A 434 -29.47 18.12 5.90
N SER A 435 -29.39 16.92 5.33
CA SER A 435 -29.86 16.70 3.96
C SER A 435 -31.38 16.98 3.99
N MET A 436 -31.80 18.11 3.50
CA MET A 436 -33.22 18.30 3.18
C MET A 436 -33.53 17.27 2.11
N ARG A 437 -34.13 16.14 2.51
CA ARG A 437 -34.83 15.27 1.58
C ARG A 437 -35.96 16.10 0.98
N ARG A 438 -35.80 16.51 -0.27
CA ARG A 438 -36.88 16.95 -1.11
C ARG A 438 -37.47 15.77 -1.84
#